data_9c4b036a2a66bea9776903fe70de5155
#
_entry.id   9c4b036a2a66bea9776903fe70de5155
#
_cell.length_a   1.000
_cell.length_b   1.000
_cell.length_c   1.000
_cell.angle_alpha   90.00
_cell.angle_beta   90.00
_cell.angle_gamma   90.00
#
_symmetry.space_group_name_H-M   'P 1'
#
loop_
_entity.id
_entity.type
_entity.pdbx_description
1 polymer ?
#
loop_
_entity_poly.entity_id
_entity_poly.type
_entity_poly.pdbx_seq_one_letter_code
_entity_poly.pdbx_strand_id
1 'polypeptide(L)'
;RHMKVSSLCGIGLQSAEPILGAIENFRAELETTEPVAGLQGLKDAKQYVSTATAPCIEACPAHVNVPRYIDYIRDGRPEMAEGVLLKRYPLVGTCGRVCVRPCEAACARRFNEQPIAIRDLKRHAADELGVGSAELFDDAMLKHPAPGVDPHQRIAVIGAGPAGIVCAYHLLRLGRPVDVFEMEQEAGG
;
A
#
# COMPACT_ATOMS: atom_id res chain seq x y z
N ARG A 1 -3.66 5.88 -28.03
CA ARG A 1 -3.56 5.02 -29.26
C ARG A 1 -3.00 3.64 -28.96
N HIS A 2 -2.01 3.51 -28.07
CA HIS A 2 -1.38 2.22 -27.73
C HIS A 2 -2.38 1.21 -27.16
N MET A 3 -3.29 1.62 -26.28
CA MET A 3 -4.31 0.74 -25.70
C MET A 3 -5.24 0.11 -26.75
N LYS A 4 -5.55 0.79 -27.85
CA LYS A 4 -6.36 0.25 -28.95
C LYS A 4 -5.71 -0.94 -29.68
N VAL A 5 -4.38 -1.08 -29.59
CA VAL A 5 -3.63 -2.10 -30.31
C VAL A 5 -3.17 -3.23 -29.41
N SER A 6 -2.93 -2.93 -28.12
CA SER A 6 -2.33 -3.88 -27.16
C SER A 6 -3.33 -4.55 -26.23
N SER A 7 -4.58 -4.07 -26.16
CA SER A 7 -5.58 -4.66 -25.26
C SER A 7 -6.17 -5.94 -25.84
N LEU A 8 -6.31 -6.97 -25.00
CA LEU A 8 -6.81 -8.29 -25.38
C LEU A 8 -8.35 -8.41 -25.28
N CYS A 9 -9.05 -7.38 -24.79
CA CYS A 9 -10.51 -7.41 -24.63
C CYS A 9 -11.17 -6.14 -25.16
N GLY A 10 -12.45 -6.24 -25.51
CA GLY A 10 -13.23 -5.13 -26.06
C GLY A 10 -13.30 -3.90 -25.15
N ILE A 11 -13.34 -4.10 -23.83
CA ILE A 11 -13.32 -3.00 -22.85
C ILE A 11 -12.01 -2.23 -22.93
N GLY A 12 -10.87 -2.92 -22.97
CA GLY A 12 -9.57 -2.28 -23.09
C GLY A 12 -9.38 -1.57 -24.42
N LEU A 13 -9.89 -2.15 -25.52
CA LEU A 13 -9.84 -1.54 -26.86
C LEU A 13 -10.64 -0.23 -26.92
N GLN A 14 -11.78 -0.18 -26.23
CA GLN A 14 -12.68 0.99 -26.23
C GLN A 14 -12.41 1.98 -25.10
N SER A 15 -11.63 1.62 -24.08
CA SER A 15 -11.41 2.46 -22.89
C SER A 15 -10.79 3.83 -23.20
N ALA A 16 -10.06 3.95 -24.29
CA ALA A 16 -9.48 5.21 -24.74
C ALA A 16 -10.41 6.09 -25.56
N GLU A 17 -11.54 5.56 -26.06
CA GLU A 17 -12.46 6.30 -26.96
C GLU A 17 -13.06 7.55 -26.32
N PRO A 18 -13.56 7.51 -25.07
CA PRO A 18 -14.11 8.71 -24.44
C PRO A 18 -13.07 9.84 -24.31
N ILE A 19 -11.82 9.50 -23.99
CA ILE A 19 -10.73 10.46 -23.85
C ILE A 19 -10.32 11.02 -25.20
N LEU A 20 -10.18 10.15 -26.22
CA LEU A 20 -9.83 10.58 -27.57
C LEU A 20 -10.95 11.44 -28.16
N GLY A 21 -12.22 11.06 -27.97
CA GLY A 21 -13.37 11.84 -28.42
C GLY A 21 -13.43 13.21 -27.71
N ALA A 22 -13.14 13.28 -26.42
CA ALA A 22 -13.05 14.55 -25.71
C ALA A 22 -11.94 15.45 -26.27
N ILE A 23 -10.73 14.88 -26.51
CA ILE A 23 -9.62 15.63 -27.10
C ILE A 23 -9.92 16.10 -28.53
N GLU A 24 -10.57 15.26 -29.34
CA GLU A 24 -10.88 15.60 -30.72
C GLU A 24 -11.97 16.66 -30.83
N ASN A 25 -13.01 16.59 -30.02
CA ASN A 25 -14.18 17.48 -30.12
C ASN A 25 -14.12 18.73 -29.24
N PHE A 26 -13.34 18.70 -28.15
CA PHE A 26 -13.25 19.77 -27.15
C PHE A 26 -11.83 20.26 -26.91
N ARG A 27 -10.92 20.09 -27.88
CA ARG A 27 -9.51 20.46 -27.73
C ARG A 27 -9.34 21.91 -27.32
N ALA A 28 -10.02 22.84 -27.99
CA ALA A 28 -9.91 24.27 -27.71
C ALA A 28 -10.33 24.61 -26.27
N GLU A 29 -11.37 23.99 -25.77
CA GLU A 29 -11.87 24.16 -24.40
C GLU A 29 -10.91 23.55 -23.38
N LEU A 30 -10.33 22.38 -23.68
CA LEU A 30 -9.35 21.72 -22.84
C LEU A 30 -8.01 22.50 -22.74
N GLU A 31 -7.63 23.20 -23.80
CA GLU A 31 -6.40 24.00 -23.83
C GLU A 31 -6.59 25.40 -23.19
N THR A 32 -7.81 25.91 -23.15
CA THR A 32 -8.12 27.22 -22.56
C THR A 32 -8.57 27.18 -21.11
N THR A 33 -8.67 26.00 -20.51
CA THR A 33 -9.18 25.87 -19.15
C THR A 33 -8.28 26.55 -18.13
N GLU A 34 -8.76 27.68 -17.62
CA GLU A 34 -8.45 28.07 -16.24
C GLU A 34 -8.82 26.90 -15.30
N PRO A 35 -8.00 26.59 -14.30
CA PRO A 35 -8.30 25.51 -13.37
C PRO A 35 -9.70 25.73 -12.76
N VAL A 36 -10.64 24.83 -13.04
CA VAL A 36 -11.98 24.91 -12.45
C VAL A 36 -11.82 24.93 -10.93
N ALA A 37 -12.38 25.94 -10.30
CA ALA A 37 -12.21 26.24 -8.86
C ALA A 37 -12.60 25.07 -7.93
N GLY A 38 -13.29 24.03 -8.39
CA GLY A 38 -13.58 22.81 -7.66
C GLY A 38 -12.53 21.69 -7.79
N LEU A 39 -11.58 21.80 -8.73
CA LEU A 39 -10.55 20.79 -8.98
C LEU A 39 -9.25 21.03 -8.19
N GLN A 40 -9.16 22.14 -7.45
CA GLN A 40 -8.02 22.39 -6.57
C GLN A 40 -7.85 21.29 -5.49
N GLY A 41 -8.93 20.65 -5.05
CA GLY A 41 -8.88 19.48 -4.16
C GLY A 41 -8.28 18.22 -4.79
N LEU A 42 -8.21 18.12 -6.11
CA LEU A 42 -7.57 17.02 -6.83
C LEU A 42 -6.05 17.18 -6.96
N LYS A 43 -5.50 18.36 -6.68
CA LYS A 43 -4.03 18.58 -6.61
C LYS A 43 -3.39 17.86 -5.43
N ASP A 44 -4.17 17.59 -4.39
CA ASP A 44 -3.76 16.68 -3.31
C ASP A 44 -4.09 15.24 -3.70
N ALA A 45 -3.26 14.66 -4.58
CA ALA A 45 -3.30 13.23 -4.92
C ALA A 45 -3.24 12.30 -3.69
N LYS A 46 -3.01 12.85 -2.50
CA LYS A 46 -3.08 12.19 -1.19
C LYS A 46 -4.52 11.87 -0.74
N GLN A 47 -5.54 12.52 -1.31
CA GLN A 47 -6.94 12.32 -0.93
C GLN A 47 -7.74 11.45 -1.92
N TYR A 48 -7.14 11.02 -3.03
CA TYR A 48 -7.82 10.10 -3.93
C TYR A 48 -7.91 8.71 -3.29
N VAL A 49 -9.07 8.43 -2.73
CA VAL A 49 -9.42 7.08 -2.26
C VAL A 49 -10.10 6.38 -3.43
N SER A 50 -9.42 5.42 -4.05
CA SER A 50 -10.04 4.56 -5.03
C SER A 50 -11.16 3.77 -4.36
N THR A 51 -12.38 3.89 -4.86
CA THR A 51 -13.54 3.08 -4.41
C THR A 51 -13.52 1.68 -5.02
N ALA A 52 -12.71 1.46 -6.04
CA ALA A 52 -12.53 0.14 -6.64
C ALA A 52 -11.30 -0.53 -6.03
N THR A 53 -11.51 -1.63 -5.31
CA THR A 53 -10.46 -2.42 -4.71
C THR A 53 -10.45 -3.84 -5.25
N ALA A 54 -9.33 -4.56 -5.06
CA ALA A 54 -9.26 -5.98 -5.40
C ALA A 54 -9.81 -6.83 -4.25
N PRO A 55 -10.49 -7.97 -4.53
CA PRO A 55 -11.01 -8.86 -3.48
C PRO A 55 -9.95 -9.30 -2.47
N CYS A 56 -8.71 -9.45 -2.90
CA CYS A 56 -7.58 -9.79 -2.02
C CYS A 56 -7.19 -8.66 -1.06
N ILE A 57 -7.43 -7.39 -1.42
CA ILE A 57 -7.24 -6.24 -0.53
C ILE A 57 -8.32 -6.22 0.55
N GLU A 58 -9.58 -6.40 0.13
CA GLU A 58 -10.73 -6.38 1.04
C GLU A 58 -10.71 -7.54 2.04
N ALA A 59 -10.32 -8.73 1.58
CA ALA A 59 -10.18 -9.90 2.45
C ALA A 59 -8.99 -9.80 3.43
N CYS A 60 -8.05 -8.90 3.20
CA CYS A 60 -6.90 -8.71 4.09
C CYS A 60 -7.29 -7.85 5.31
N PRO A 61 -7.18 -8.34 6.57
CA PRO A 61 -7.49 -7.53 7.74
C PRO A 61 -6.68 -6.23 7.85
N ALA A 62 -5.47 -6.21 7.28
CA ALA A 62 -4.61 -5.02 7.23
C ALA A 62 -4.82 -4.18 5.95
N HIS A 63 -5.73 -4.56 5.06
CA HIS A 63 -6.00 -3.91 3.78
C HIS A 63 -4.72 -3.59 2.99
N VAL A 64 -3.82 -4.58 2.90
CA VAL A 64 -2.58 -4.45 2.13
C VAL A 64 -2.90 -4.37 0.64
N ASN A 65 -2.25 -3.46 -0.06
CA ASN A 65 -2.39 -3.36 -1.51
C ASN A 65 -1.63 -4.51 -2.20
N VAL A 66 -2.31 -5.68 -2.24
CA VAL A 66 -1.75 -6.93 -2.77
C VAL A 66 -1.31 -6.81 -4.23
N PRO A 67 -2.12 -6.31 -5.17
CA PRO A 67 -1.69 -6.17 -6.56
C PRO A 67 -0.42 -5.34 -6.68
N ARG A 68 -0.31 -4.25 -5.91
CA ARG A 68 0.82 -3.31 -6.02
C ARG A 68 2.15 -3.93 -5.62
N TYR A 69 2.22 -4.66 -4.51
CA TYR A 69 3.49 -5.24 -4.12
C TYR A 69 3.87 -6.44 -5.02
N ILE A 70 2.88 -7.18 -5.55
CA ILE A 70 3.14 -8.25 -6.50
C ILE A 70 3.69 -7.70 -7.82
N ASP A 71 3.16 -6.58 -8.30
CA ASP A 71 3.70 -5.90 -9.48
C ASP A 71 5.17 -5.51 -9.29
N TYR A 72 5.53 -4.98 -8.13
CA TYR A 72 6.92 -4.65 -7.83
C TYR A 72 7.83 -5.88 -7.77
N ILE A 73 7.36 -7.00 -7.22
CA ILE A 73 8.11 -8.27 -7.25
C ILE A 73 8.33 -8.74 -8.70
N ARG A 74 7.27 -8.73 -9.52
CA ARG A 74 7.36 -9.08 -10.94
C ARG A 74 8.36 -8.20 -11.69
N ASP A 75 8.42 -6.92 -11.34
CA ASP A 75 9.32 -5.96 -11.97
C ASP A 75 10.75 -5.99 -11.38
N GLY A 76 11.07 -6.97 -10.50
CA GLY A 76 12.39 -7.13 -9.88
C GLY A 76 12.75 -6.01 -8.89
N ARG A 77 11.76 -5.43 -8.23
CA ARG A 77 11.90 -4.30 -7.28
C ARG A 77 11.37 -4.67 -5.89
N PRO A 78 12.01 -5.63 -5.20
CA PRO A 78 11.53 -6.13 -3.91
C PRO A 78 11.50 -5.05 -2.82
N GLU A 79 12.41 -4.06 -2.85
CA GLU A 79 12.42 -2.93 -1.95
C GLU A 79 11.14 -2.09 -2.02
N MET A 80 10.59 -1.90 -3.21
CA MET A 80 9.32 -1.19 -3.39
C MET A 80 8.14 -2.04 -2.94
N ALA A 81 8.21 -3.36 -3.13
CA ALA A 81 7.21 -4.30 -2.64
C ALA A 81 7.13 -4.24 -1.11
N GLU A 82 8.26 -4.30 -0.43
CA GLU A 82 8.32 -4.19 1.05
C GLU A 82 7.81 -2.82 1.51
N GLY A 83 8.17 -1.73 0.84
CA GLY A 83 7.65 -0.39 1.12
C GLY A 83 6.11 -0.32 1.10
N VAL A 84 5.45 -1.05 0.18
CA VAL A 84 3.98 -1.16 0.16
C VAL A 84 3.45 -1.89 1.40
N LEU A 85 4.15 -2.95 1.84
CA LEU A 85 3.78 -3.74 3.02
C LEU A 85 3.99 -2.95 4.30
N LEU A 86 5.13 -2.27 4.45
CA LEU A 86 5.48 -1.43 5.59
C LEU A 86 4.51 -0.27 5.81
N LYS A 87 3.82 0.21 4.78
CA LYS A 87 2.75 1.21 4.96
C LYS A 87 1.60 0.71 5.85
N ARG A 88 1.46 -0.59 6.00
CA ARG A 88 0.39 -1.21 6.79
C ARG A 88 0.86 -1.80 8.11
N TYR A 89 2.03 -2.42 8.15
CA TYR A 89 2.59 -3.02 9.36
C TYR A 89 4.07 -3.38 9.19
N PRO A 90 4.86 -3.39 10.28
CA PRO A 90 6.30 -3.66 10.22
C PRO A 90 6.65 -5.15 10.20
N LEU A 91 5.74 -6.05 10.63
CA LEU A 91 6.02 -7.47 10.83
C LEU A 91 5.85 -8.29 9.52
N VAL A 92 6.46 -7.83 8.43
CA VAL A 92 6.29 -8.40 7.08
C VAL A 92 6.76 -9.85 7.02
N GLY A 93 7.96 -10.12 7.52
CA GLY A 93 8.55 -11.46 7.53
C GLY A 93 7.76 -12.46 8.38
N THR A 94 7.30 -12.05 9.58
CA THR A 94 6.45 -12.87 10.44
C THR A 94 5.12 -13.18 9.77
N CYS A 95 4.43 -12.15 9.27
CA CYS A 95 3.16 -12.32 8.56
C CYS A 95 3.32 -13.14 7.28
N GLY A 96 4.48 -13.09 6.61
CA GLY A 96 4.80 -13.94 5.48
C GLY A 96 4.82 -15.44 5.82
N ARG A 97 4.97 -15.78 7.11
CA ARG A 97 5.05 -17.17 7.59
C ARG A 97 3.77 -17.66 8.28
N VAL A 98 3.18 -16.84 9.15
CA VAL A 98 2.07 -17.29 10.02
C VAL A 98 0.68 -16.89 9.53
N CYS A 99 0.56 -16.00 8.54
CA CYS A 99 -0.72 -15.52 8.04
C CYS A 99 -1.60 -16.65 7.50
N VAL A 100 -2.88 -16.66 7.90
CA VAL A 100 -3.90 -17.61 7.43
C VAL A 100 -4.40 -17.34 6.00
N ARG A 101 -3.88 -16.31 5.34
CA ARG A 101 -4.06 -15.99 3.90
C ARG A 101 -5.49 -15.88 3.38
N PRO A 102 -6.40 -15.14 4.02
CA PRO A 102 -7.76 -14.97 3.52
C PRO A 102 -7.81 -14.31 2.13
N CYS A 103 -6.80 -13.54 1.77
CA CYS A 103 -6.64 -12.94 0.45
C CYS A 103 -6.51 -13.97 -0.69
N GLU A 104 -5.88 -15.13 -0.44
CA GLU A 104 -5.79 -16.22 -1.42
C GLU A 104 -7.14 -16.91 -1.60
N ALA A 105 -7.90 -17.09 -0.50
CA ALA A 105 -9.26 -17.61 -0.57
C ALA A 105 -10.21 -16.68 -1.36
N ALA A 106 -9.98 -15.37 -1.33
CA ALA A 106 -10.74 -14.37 -2.07
C ALA A 106 -10.16 -14.04 -3.46
N CYS A 107 -9.06 -14.69 -3.87
CA CYS A 107 -8.39 -14.39 -5.13
C CYS A 107 -9.31 -14.67 -6.32
N ALA A 108 -9.52 -13.67 -7.20
CA ALA A 108 -10.36 -13.81 -8.38
C ALA A 108 -9.85 -14.86 -9.37
N ARG A 109 -8.54 -15.15 -9.40
CA ARG A 109 -7.95 -16.17 -10.28
C ARG A 109 -8.45 -17.58 -9.96
N ARG A 110 -8.85 -17.83 -8.71
CA ARG A 110 -9.35 -19.15 -8.27
C ARG A 110 -10.54 -19.69 -9.08
N PHE A 111 -11.26 -18.81 -9.78
CA PHE A 111 -12.38 -19.22 -10.62
C PHE A 111 -11.95 -19.84 -11.95
N ASN A 112 -10.72 -19.59 -12.38
CA ASN A 112 -10.18 -20.08 -13.66
C ASN A 112 -8.96 -20.99 -13.48
N GLU A 113 -8.20 -20.79 -12.39
CA GLU A 113 -6.94 -21.48 -12.12
C GLU A 113 -6.61 -21.49 -10.62
N GLN A 114 -5.38 -21.77 -10.24
CA GLN A 114 -4.92 -21.67 -8.88
C GLN A 114 -4.86 -20.20 -8.41
N PRO A 115 -5.23 -19.90 -7.15
CA PRO A 115 -5.03 -18.57 -6.61
C PRO A 115 -3.54 -18.19 -6.60
N ILE A 116 -3.27 -16.90 -6.65
CA ILE A 116 -1.90 -16.39 -6.50
C ILE A 116 -1.39 -16.75 -5.09
N ALA A 117 -0.16 -17.24 -4.98
CA ALA A 117 0.52 -17.53 -3.71
C ALA A 117 0.94 -16.23 -3.00
N ILE A 118 -0.06 -15.43 -2.57
CA ILE A 118 0.09 -14.06 -2.08
C ILE A 118 0.95 -14.01 -0.82
N ARG A 119 0.77 -14.97 0.09
CA ARG A 119 1.57 -15.06 1.32
C ARG A 119 3.03 -15.37 1.03
N ASP A 120 3.29 -16.29 0.11
CA ASP A 120 4.65 -16.70 -0.21
C ASP A 120 5.39 -15.59 -0.96
N LEU A 121 4.73 -14.86 -1.85
CA LEU A 121 5.28 -13.65 -2.48
C LEU A 121 5.61 -12.56 -1.44
N LYS A 122 4.77 -12.38 -0.44
CA LYS A 122 5.06 -11.47 0.67
C LYS A 122 6.29 -11.90 1.47
N ARG A 123 6.40 -13.21 1.75
CA ARG A 123 7.58 -13.79 2.39
C ARG A 123 8.83 -13.56 1.55
N HIS A 124 8.76 -13.81 0.24
CA HIS A 124 9.85 -13.57 -0.69
C HIS A 124 10.35 -12.12 -0.63
N ALA A 125 9.44 -11.13 -0.67
CA ALA A 125 9.81 -9.73 -0.57
C ALA A 125 10.58 -9.41 0.73
N ALA A 126 10.16 -9.99 1.86
CA ALA A 126 10.84 -9.80 3.13
C ALA A 126 12.19 -10.53 3.22
N ASP A 127 12.31 -11.71 2.61
CA ASP A 127 13.52 -12.53 2.68
C ASP A 127 14.62 -11.98 1.74
N GLU A 128 14.27 -11.38 0.59
CA GLU A 128 15.20 -10.77 -0.35
C GLU A 128 15.95 -9.56 0.23
N LEU A 129 15.27 -8.75 1.04
CA LEU A 129 15.86 -7.54 1.61
C LEU A 129 16.54 -7.76 2.95
N GLY A 130 16.38 -8.95 3.53
CA GLY A 130 16.77 -9.18 4.91
C GLY A 130 15.90 -8.38 5.89
N VAL A 131 15.67 -8.92 7.08
CA VAL A 131 14.84 -8.30 8.10
C VAL A 131 15.48 -6.96 8.51
N GLY A 132 14.85 -5.85 8.13
CA GLY A 132 15.19 -4.54 8.66
C GLY A 132 16.33 -3.84 7.93
N SER A 133 16.17 -3.52 6.65
CA SER A 133 16.95 -2.40 6.11
C SER A 133 16.49 -1.14 6.85
N ALA A 134 17.31 -0.64 7.75
CA ALA A 134 17.06 0.57 8.56
C ALA A 134 16.62 1.74 7.65
N GLU A 135 17.16 1.82 6.44
CA GLU A 135 16.88 2.82 5.43
C GLU A 135 15.42 2.81 4.95
N LEU A 136 14.80 1.63 4.76
CA LEU A 136 13.39 1.52 4.42
C LEU A 136 12.49 1.92 5.59
N PHE A 137 12.93 1.64 6.82
CA PHE A 137 12.25 2.10 8.02
C PHE A 137 12.30 3.62 8.13
N ASP A 138 13.43 4.24 7.89
CA ASP A 138 13.60 5.68 7.97
C ASP A 138 12.71 6.41 6.95
N ASP A 139 12.66 5.96 5.71
CA ASP A 139 11.79 6.58 4.69
C ASP A 139 10.29 6.35 4.95
N ALA A 140 9.92 5.20 5.49
CA ALA A 140 8.54 4.89 5.87
C ALA A 140 8.11 5.61 7.16
N MET A 141 9.04 5.89 8.08
CA MET A 141 8.76 6.39 9.43
C MET A 141 8.79 7.91 9.54
N LEU A 142 9.69 8.59 8.80
CA LEU A 142 10.07 9.97 9.13
C LEU A 142 9.37 11.06 8.31
N LYS A 143 8.59 10.75 7.28
CA LYS A 143 8.16 11.78 6.32
C LYS A 143 6.76 12.37 6.51
N HIS A 144 5.96 11.95 7.48
CA HIS A 144 4.59 12.47 7.61
C HIS A 144 4.15 12.66 9.08
N PRO A 145 4.77 13.56 9.86
CA PRO A 145 4.17 13.93 11.13
C PRO A 145 2.77 14.50 10.88
N ALA A 146 1.79 14.00 11.62
CA ALA A 146 0.44 14.55 11.55
C ALA A 146 0.45 16.02 12.01
N PRO A 147 -0.28 16.93 11.33
CA PRO A 147 -0.37 18.32 11.76
C PRO A 147 -0.86 18.42 13.21
N GLY A 148 -0.23 19.29 14.02
CA GLY A 148 -0.63 19.54 15.40
C GLY A 148 -0.16 18.49 16.42
N VAL A 149 0.78 17.63 16.05
CA VAL A 149 1.43 16.71 17.01
C VAL A 149 2.43 17.47 17.86
N ASP A 150 2.25 17.43 19.19
CA ASP A 150 3.26 17.90 20.14
C ASP A 150 4.38 16.86 20.26
N PRO A 151 5.62 17.18 19.87
CA PRO A 151 6.75 16.25 19.95
C PRO A 151 7.19 15.95 21.40
N HIS A 152 6.71 16.72 22.38
CA HIS A 152 7.02 16.50 23.80
C HIS A 152 6.02 15.58 24.49
N GLN A 153 4.86 15.35 23.88
CA GLN A 153 3.85 14.44 24.41
C GLN A 153 4.20 12.99 24.08
N ARG A 154 4.82 12.30 25.04
CA ARG A 154 5.17 10.88 24.91
C ARG A 154 3.98 9.97 25.17
N ILE A 155 3.89 8.88 24.44
CA ILE A 155 2.83 7.87 24.56
C ILE A 155 3.44 6.58 25.09
N ALA A 156 2.90 6.04 26.18
CA ALA A 156 3.30 4.76 26.72
C ALA A 156 2.52 3.63 26.01
N VAL A 157 3.24 2.64 25.51
CA VAL A 157 2.68 1.39 24.98
C VAL A 157 3.09 0.26 25.93
N ILE A 158 2.12 -0.41 26.49
CA ILE A 158 2.35 -1.51 27.45
C ILE A 158 2.27 -2.85 26.69
N GLY A 159 3.39 -3.56 26.70
CA GLY A 159 3.60 -4.82 25.99
C GLY A 159 4.28 -4.61 24.63
N ALA A 160 5.38 -5.33 24.40
CA ALA A 160 6.12 -5.34 23.14
C ALA A 160 5.83 -6.59 22.28
N GLY A 161 4.67 -7.22 22.46
CA GLY A 161 4.16 -8.24 21.54
C GLY A 161 3.76 -7.65 20.18
N PRO A 162 3.28 -8.48 19.23
CA PRO A 162 2.96 -8.02 17.87
C PRO A 162 2.03 -6.80 17.83
N ALA A 163 1.02 -6.76 18.68
CA ALA A 163 0.08 -5.63 18.74
C ALA A 163 0.74 -4.34 19.22
N GLY A 164 1.54 -4.40 20.28
CA GLY A 164 2.27 -3.24 20.82
C GLY A 164 3.31 -2.70 19.83
N ILE A 165 4.05 -3.59 19.18
CA ILE A 165 5.03 -3.21 18.14
C ILE A 165 4.34 -2.49 16.98
N VAL A 166 3.23 -3.03 16.47
CA VAL A 166 2.47 -2.39 15.38
C VAL A 166 1.88 -1.05 15.82
N CYS A 167 1.36 -0.95 17.05
CA CYS A 167 0.85 0.28 17.62
C CYS A 167 1.96 1.34 17.69
N ALA A 168 3.09 1.01 18.29
CA ALA A 168 4.25 1.90 18.40
C ALA A 168 4.74 2.35 17.03
N TYR A 169 4.81 1.43 16.06
CA TYR A 169 5.18 1.73 14.68
C TYR A 169 4.27 2.80 14.05
N HIS A 170 2.96 2.66 14.16
CA HIS A 170 2.04 3.63 13.58
C HIS A 170 2.07 4.98 14.31
N LEU A 171 2.23 4.99 15.63
CA LEU A 171 2.38 6.22 16.40
C LEU A 171 3.65 6.99 15.99
N LEU A 172 4.78 6.30 15.86
CA LEU A 172 6.02 6.89 15.39
C LEU A 172 5.88 7.46 13.96
N ARG A 173 5.19 6.76 13.06
CA ARG A 173 4.88 7.29 11.72
C ARG A 173 4.02 8.55 11.72
N LEU A 174 3.22 8.73 12.74
CA LEU A 174 2.44 9.95 12.98
C LEU A 174 3.27 11.05 13.67
N GLY A 175 4.56 10.82 13.92
CA GLY A 175 5.45 11.77 14.57
C GLY A 175 5.28 11.83 16.09
N ARG A 176 4.61 10.86 16.70
CA ARG A 176 4.41 10.82 18.15
C ARG A 176 5.51 10.01 18.82
N PRO A 177 6.27 10.57 19.77
CA PRO A 177 7.24 9.83 20.56
C PRO A 177 6.55 8.74 21.39
N VAL A 178 7.17 7.54 21.39
CA VAL A 178 6.60 6.37 22.07
C VAL A 178 7.64 5.74 23.00
N ASP A 179 7.19 5.38 24.20
CA ASP A 179 7.91 4.53 25.13
C ASP A 179 7.20 3.18 25.19
N VAL A 180 7.91 2.10 24.86
CA VAL A 180 7.37 0.75 24.93
C VAL A 180 7.88 0.08 26.21
N PHE A 181 6.96 -0.40 27.03
CA PHE A 181 7.25 -1.11 28.28
C PHE A 181 6.94 -2.60 28.08
N GLU A 182 7.94 -3.43 28.32
CA GLU A 182 7.84 -4.88 28.21
C GLU A 182 8.25 -5.56 29.53
N MET A 183 7.56 -6.59 29.90
CA MET A 183 7.81 -7.35 31.13
C MET A 183 8.95 -8.38 30.91
N GLU A 184 9.03 -8.93 29.70
CA GLU A 184 10.05 -9.89 29.32
C GLU A 184 11.33 -9.18 28.89
N GLN A 185 12.45 -9.91 28.90
CA GLN A 185 13.76 -9.38 28.52
C GLN A 185 13.87 -9.08 27.02
N GLU A 186 13.08 -9.74 26.21
CA GLU A 186 13.06 -9.60 24.76
C GLU A 186 11.68 -9.20 24.27
N ALA A 187 11.65 -8.30 23.27
CA ALA A 187 10.41 -7.91 22.61
C ALA A 187 9.93 -8.99 21.64
N GLY A 188 8.61 -9.13 21.47
CA GLY A 188 8.03 -10.02 20.48
C GLY A 188 6.87 -10.89 21.00
N GLY A 189 6.90 -11.23 22.28
CA GLY A 189 5.90 -12.07 22.94
C GLY A 189 6.16 -13.56 22.78
#